data_a1084452719a6c7be4e3d035bc2eb0f7
#
_entry.id   a1084452719a6c7be4e3d035bc2eb0f7
#
_cell.length_a   1.000
_cell.length_b   1.000
_cell.length_c   1.000
_cell.angle_alpha   90.00
_cell.angle_beta   90.00
_cell.angle_gamma   90.00
#
_symmetry.space_group_name_H-M   'P 1'
#
loop_
_entity.id
_entity.type
_entity.pdbx_description
1 polymer ?
#
loop_
_entity_poly.entity_id
_entity_poly.type
_entity_poly.pdbx_seq_one_letter_code
_entity_poly.pdbx_strand_id
1 'polypeptide(L)'
;MNKTRKTSNAVRILHRRYVGEDAQRKASLEEERVNAEVARTIYELREQAGLSQKELAERVDTTQSVISRLEDADYEGHSLSMLNRIAKALNQQVQVVMRPKEREEETVRLAFREVIRGLRKEQGLSLDQLARRIDARTEELAKLERDSTYRPTPLMLYKLSRFFEIPQRMLALLAGAIKGMPPALYQQASSFVAQSESFSKLTNEEKKLLDEFVKFLRTEVQQE
;
A
#
# COMPACT_ATOMS: atom_id res chain seq x y z
N MET A 1 -30.90 9.52 -27.55
CA MET A 1 -30.66 10.14 -26.22
C MET A 1 -29.96 9.12 -25.31
N ASN A 2 -28.66 9.22 -25.20
CA ASN A 2 -27.81 8.24 -24.49
C ASN A 2 -27.58 8.76 -23.04
N LYS A 3 -28.27 8.18 -22.06
CA LYS A 3 -28.08 8.51 -20.64
C LYS A 3 -26.77 7.89 -20.18
N THR A 4 -25.71 8.68 -20.12
CA THR A 4 -24.47 8.34 -19.42
C THR A 4 -24.77 8.04 -17.95
N ARG A 5 -24.66 6.78 -17.55
CA ARG A 5 -24.67 6.35 -16.14
C ARG A 5 -23.47 7.00 -15.43
N LYS A 6 -23.74 8.05 -14.66
CA LYS A 6 -22.79 8.60 -13.69
C LYS A 6 -22.68 7.59 -12.55
N THR A 7 -21.67 6.75 -12.57
CA THR A 7 -21.26 5.96 -11.40
C THR A 7 -20.69 6.92 -10.35
N SER A 8 -21.57 7.40 -9.47
CA SER A 8 -21.17 8.18 -8.32
C SER A 8 -20.61 7.22 -7.26
N ASN A 9 -19.29 7.20 -7.09
CA ASN A 9 -18.67 6.52 -5.95
C ASN A 9 -19.01 7.34 -4.69
N ALA A 10 -20.01 6.89 -3.92
CA ALA A 10 -20.53 7.58 -2.74
C ALA A 10 -19.41 7.89 -1.73
N VAL A 11 -18.47 6.97 -1.53
CA VAL A 11 -17.30 7.16 -0.65
C VAL A 11 -16.45 8.34 -1.11
N ARG A 12 -16.23 8.50 -2.42
CA ARG A 12 -15.42 9.61 -2.97
C ARG A 12 -16.12 10.95 -2.87
N ILE A 13 -17.45 10.96 -2.97
CA ILE A 13 -18.27 12.16 -2.78
C ILE A 13 -18.27 12.57 -1.31
N LEU A 14 -18.47 11.61 -0.39
CA LEU A 14 -18.42 11.83 1.06
C LEU A 14 -17.03 12.32 1.47
N HIS A 15 -15.96 11.66 1.02
CA HIS A 15 -14.59 12.08 1.32
C HIS A 15 -14.31 13.51 0.85
N ARG A 16 -14.71 13.87 -0.40
CA ARG A 16 -14.54 15.25 -0.91
C ARG A 16 -15.37 16.26 -0.12
N ARG A 17 -16.58 15.89 0.32
CA ARG A 17 -17.51 16.79 1.00
C ARG A 17 -17.17 17.02 2.46
N TYR A 18 -16.69 16.00 3.15
CA TYR A 18 -16.49 16.03 4.61
C TYR A 18 -15.02 16.09 5.04
N VAL A 19 -14.09 15.61 4.23
CA VAL A 19 -12.64 15.63 4.51
C VAL A 19 -11.94 16.75 3.72
N GLY A 20 -12.23 16.86 2.43
CA GLY A 20 -11.67 17.88 1.55
C GLY A 20 -10.13 17.93 1.58
N GLU A 21 -9.60 19.16 1.57
CA GLU A 21 -8.16 19.47 1.69
C GLU A 21 -7.74 19.83 3.14
N ASP A 22 -8.66 19.74 4.10
CA ASP A 22 -8.42 20.09 5.49
C ASP A 22 -7.40 19.14 6.12
N ALA A 23 -6.22 19.65 6.47
CA ALA A 23 -5.11 18.87 7.02
C ALA A 23 -5.46 18.26 8.40
N GLN A 24 -6.26 18.95 9.22
CA GLN A 24 -6.66 18.49 10.53
C GLN A 24 -7.63 17.31 10.43
N ARG A 25 -8.60 17.38 9.52
CA ARG A 25 -9.53 16.26 9.25
C ARG A 25 -8.83 15.05 8.63
N LYS A 26 -7.84 15.28 7.76
CA LYS A 26 -7.01 14.19 7.22
C LYS A 26 -6.19 13.51 8.32
N ALA A 27 -5.66 14.27 9.28
CA ALA A 27 -4.91 13.72 10.41
C ALA A 27 -5.83 12.89 11.33
N SER A 28 -7.02 13.40 11.68
CA SER A 28 -8.00 12.68 12.49
C SER A 28 -8.41 11.34 11.85
N LEU A 29 -8.71 11.33 10.56
CA LEU A 29 -9.04 10.09 9.83
C LEU A 29 -7.88 9.09 9.79
N GLU A 30 -6.64 9.55 9.74
CA GLU A 30 -5.48 8.67 9.76
C GLU A 30 -5.30 8.05 11.16
N GLU A 31 -5.55 8.81 12.22
CA GLU A 31 -5.53 8.34 13.60
C GLU A 31 -6.64 7.31 13.87
N GLU A 32 -7.87 7.61 13.47
CA GLU A 32 -8.99 6.65 13.52
C GLU A 32 -8.68 5.36 12.78
N ARG A 33 -8.03 5.45 11.62
CA ARG A 33 -7.62 4.29 10.84
C ARG A 33 -6.57 3.44 11.55
N VAL A 34 -5.58 4.06 12.19
CA VAL A 34 -4.55 3.33 12.96
C VAL A 34 -5.20 2.60 14.14
N ASN A 35 -6.10 3.26 14.87
CA ASN A 35 -6.80 2.66 15.99
C ASN A 35 -7.68 1.48 15.55
N ALA A 36 -8.44 1.64 14.48
CA ALA A 36 -9.25 0.57 13.89
C ALA A 36 -8.41 -0.63 13.41
N GLU A 37 -7.22 -0.39 12.83
CA GLU A 37 -6.31 -1.45 12.39
C GLU A 37 -5.73 -2.23 13.59
N VAL A 38 -5.36 -1.53 14.68
CA VAL A 38 -4.90 -2.16 15.93
C VAL A 38 -6.01 -3.02 16.54
N ALA A 39 -7.22 -2.47 16.66
CA ALA A 39 -8.38 -3.18 17.21
C ALA A 39 -8.69 -4.45 16.42
N ARG A 40 -8.74 -4.34 15.10
CA ARG A 40 -8.93 -5.47 14.19
C ARG A 40 -7.84 -6.53 14.34
N THR A 41 -6.58 -6.13 14.44
CA THR A 41 -5.44 -7.05 14.60
C THR A 41 -5.57 -7.85 15.90
N ILE A 42 -5.93 -7.21 17.02
CA ILE A 42 -6.15 -7.89 18.30
C ILE A 42 -7.27 -8.93 18.16
N TYR A 43 -8.40 -8.54 17.58
CA TYR A 43 -9.54 -9.43 17.33
C TYR A 43 -9.15 -10.65 16.49
N GLU A 44 -8.50 -10.43 15.34
CA GLU A 44 -8.11 -11.51 14.42
C GLU A 44 -7.11 -12.49 15.08
N LEU A 45 -6.12 -12.00 15.79
CA LEU A 45 -5.14 -12.84 16.49
C LEU A 45 -5.78 -13.64 17.64
N ARG A 46 -6.72 -13.06 18.38
CA ARG A 46 -7.48 -13.77 19.41
C ARG A 46 -8.34 -14.89 18.80
N GLU A 47 -9.09 -14.59 17.73
CA GLU A 47 -9.89 -15.59 17.01
C GLU A 47 -9.04 -16.72 16.44
N GLN A 48 -7.89 -16.41 15.84
CA GLN A 48 -6.93 -17.41 15.35
C GLN A 48 -6.40 -18.31 16.47
N ALA A 49 -6.24 -17.76 17.66
CA ALA A 49 -5.84 -18.53 18.85
C ALA A 49 -6.99 -19.34 19.47
N GLY A 50 -8.21 -19.22 18.95
CA GLY A 50 -9.41 -19.90 19.45
C GLY A 50 -9.88 -19.42 20.84
N LEU A 51 -9.54 -18.17 21.21
CA LEU A 51 -9.82 -17.62 22.53
C LEU A 51 -11.06 -16.74 22.52
N SER A 52 -11.89 -16.84 23.56
CA SER A 52 -12.89 -15.84 23.89
C SER A 52 -12.21 -14.57 24.45
N GLN A 53 -12.90 -13.43 24.42
CA GLN A 53 -12.43 -12.19 25.06
C GLN A 53 -12.12 -12.39 26.55
N LYS A 54 -12.91 -13.21 27.24
CA LYS A 54 -12.70 -13.54 28.66
C LYS A 54 -11.41 -14.32 28.88
N GLU A 55 -11.15 -15.35 28.09
CA GLU A 55 -9.93 -16.15 28.19
C GLU A 55 -8.67 -15.33 27.87
N LEU A 56 -8.73 -14.45 26.86
CA LEU A 56 -7.64 -13.53 26.60
C LEU A 56 -7.43 -12.56 27.77
N ALA A 57 -8.50 -12.02 28.35
CA ALA A 57 -8.44 -11.13 29.50
C ALA A 57 -7.75 -11.81 30.71
N GLU A 58 -8.10 -13.05 31.01
CA GLU A 58 -7.47 -13.85 32.06
C GLU A 58 -5.97 -14.07 31.80
N ARG A 59 -5.57 -14.38 30.55
CA ARG A 59 -4.16 -14.58 30.18
C ARG A 59 -3.29 -13.33 30.30
N VAL A 60 -3.89 -12.17 30.07
CA VAL A 60 -3.16 -10.87 30.14
C VAL A 60 -3.46 -10.10 31.42
N ASP A 61 -4.03 -10.75 32.44
CA ASP A 61 -4.35 -10.20 33.76
C ASP A 61 -5.12 -8.86 33.64
N THR A 62 -6.30 -8.92 33.01
CA THR A 62 -7.22 -7.79 32.83
C THR A 62 -8.68 -8.28 32.84
N THR A 63 -9.61 -7.41 32.47
CA THR A 63 -11.04 -7.74 32.39
C THR A 63 -11.53 -7.91 30.95
N GLN A 64 -12.58 -8.72 30.77
CA GLN A 64 -13.22 -8.86 29.45
C GLN A 64 -13.63 -7.52 28.86
N SER A 65 -14.12 -6.58 29.67
CA SER A 65 -14.53 -5.26 29.21
C SER A 65 -13.36 -4.42 28.67
N VAL A 66 -12.14 -4.66 29.15
CA VAL A 66 -10.93 -4.02 28.60
C VAL A 66 -10.60 -4.62 27.23
N ILE A 67 -10.63 -5.95 27.08
CA ILE A 67 -10.39 -6.61 25.79
C ILE A 67 -11.47 -6.19 24.78
N SER A 68 -12.73 -6.18 25.17
CA SER A 68 -13.83 -5.71 24.30
C SER A 68 -13.60 -4.29 23.77
N ARG A 69 -13.13 -3.36 24.62
CA ARG A 69 -12.79 -2.00 24.19
C ARG A 69 -11.57 -1.96 23.27
N LEU A 70 -10.55 -2.79 23.55
CA LEU A 70 -9.34 -2.84 22.70
C LEU A 70 -9.63 -3.40 21.31
N GLU A 71 -10.70 -4.17 21.14
CA GLU A 71 -11.19 -4.69 19.85
C GLU A 71 -12.22 -3.75 19.18
N ASP A 72 -12.57 -2.64 19.81
CA ASP A 72 -13.47 -1.63 19.26
C ASP A 72 -12.69 -0.66 18.36
N ALA A 73 -13.15 -0.49 17.13
CA ALA A 73 -12.51 0.37 16.13
C ALA A 73 -12.45 1.86 16.53
N ASP A 74 -13.39 2.29 17.38
CA ASP A 74 -13.50 3.68 17.85
C ASP A 74 -12.68 3.93 19.14
N TYR A 75 -11.96 2.91 19.64
CA TYR A 75 -11.20 3.05 20.88
C TYR A 75 -9.80 3.63 20.63
N GLU A 76 -9.49 4.74 21.29
CA GLU A 76 -8.22 5.47 21.13
C GLU A 76 -7.15 5.16 22.20
N GLY A 77 -7.46 4.27 23.15
CA GLY A 77 -6.63 4.02 24.35
C GLY A 77 -5.64 2.86 24.28
N HIS A 78 -5.14 2.48 23.10
CA HIS A 78 -4.21 1.36 22.93
C HIS A 78 -2.81 1.68 23.50
N SER A 79 -2.53 1.27 24.73
CA SER A 79 -1.19 1.44 25.31
C SER A 79 -0.20 0.38 24.81
N LEU A 80 1.04 0.79 24.54
CA LEU A 80 2.09 -0.11 24.08
C LEU A 80 2.35 -1.26 25.08
N SER A 81 2.22 -1.01 26.39
CA SER A 81 2.37 -2.04 27.43
C SER A 81 1.28 -3.10 27.32
N MET A 82 0.03 -2.72 27.09
CA MET A 82 -1.07 -3.65 26.89
C MET A 82 -0.93 -4.43 25.60
N LEU A 83 -0.56 -3.77 24.49
CA LEU A 83 -0.27 -4.45 23.24
C LEU A 83 0.83 -5.51 23.39
N ASN A 84 1.91 -5.21 24.10
CA ASN A 84 2.97 -6.18 24.39
C ASN A 84 2.47 -7.36 25.24
N ARG A 85 1.60 -7.15 26.23
CA ARG A 85 1.00 -8.22 27.04
C ARG A 85 0.15 -9.15 26.18
N ILE A 86 -0.72 -8.58 25.34
CA ILE A 86 -1.56 -9.33 24.41
C ILE A 86 -0.70 -10.12 23.42
N ALA A 87 0.28 -9.48 22.80
CA ALA A 87 1.17 -10.13 21.85
C ALA A 87 1.89 -11.34 22.48
N LYS A 88 2.47 -11.17 23.67
CA LYS A 88 3.10 -12.28 24.42
C LYS A 88 2.14 -13.43 24.70
N ALA A 89 0.90 -13.12 25.13
CA ALA A 89 -0.11 -14.13 25.43
C ALA A 89 -0.55 -14.91 24.19
N LEU A 90 -0.46 -14.28 23.01
CA LEU A 90 -0.79 -14.86 21.69
C LEU A 90 0.45 -15.36 20.92
N ASN A 91 1.62 -15.44 21.56
CA ASN A 91 2.90 -15.82 20.94
C ASN A 91 3.27 -14.96 19.73
N GLN A 92 3.01 -13.64 19.82
CA GLN A 92 3.32 -12.64 18.82
C GLN A 92 4.34 -11.62 19.34
N GLN A 93 4.87 -10.78 18.46
CA GLN A 93 5.78 -9.69 18.78
C GLN A 93 5.19 -8.36 18.32
N VAL A 94 5.24 -7.33 19.17
CA VAL A 94 4.92 -5.94 18.77
C VAL A 94 6.17 -5.29 18.21
N GLN A 95 6.07 -4.74 17.02
CA GLN A 95 7.11 -3.91 16.43
C GLN A 95 6.53 -2.52 16.15
N VAL A 96 7.12 -1.49 16.74
CA VAL A 96 6.76 -0.08 16.48
C VAL A 96 7.82 0.53 15.58
N VAL A 97 7.41 0.99 14.40
CA VAL A 97 8.30 1.65 13.44
C VAL A 97 7.80 3.06 13.19
N MET A 98 8.63 4.05 13.53
CA MET A 98 8.36 5.45 13.22
C MET A 98 9.17 5.87 11.99
N ARG A 99 8.48 6.31 10.94
CA ARG A 99 9.09 6.74 9.67
C ARG A 99 8.54 8.10 9.25
N PRO A 100 9.35 8.95 8.61
CA PRO A 100 8.83 10.16 7.99
C PRO A 100 7.84 9.81 6.88
N LYS A 101 6.61 10.31 6.97
CA LYS A 101 5.53 10.01 6.00
C LYS A 101 5.91 10.37 4.56
N GLU A 102 6.60 11.48 4.37
CA GLU A 102 7.08 11.95 3.05
C GLU A 102 8.07 10.97 2.40
N ARG A 103 8.97 10.35 3.18
CA ARG A 103 9.92 9.35 2.68
C ARG A 103 9.25 8.06 2.21
N GLU A 104 8.19 7.64 2.87
CA GLU A 104 7.45 6.43 2.47
C GLU A 104 6.82 6.59 1.10
N GLU A 105 6.10 7.70 0.88
CA GLU A 105 5.49 7.99 -0.41
C GLU A 105 6.52 8.17 -1.52
N GLU A 106 7.66 8.79 -1.22
CA GLU A 106 8.75 9.00 -2.18
C GLU A 106 9.42 7.68 -2.56
N THR A 107 9.73 6.82 -1.58
CA THR A 107 10.31 5.49 -1.80
C THR A 107 9.42 4.63 -2.68
N VAL A 108 8.12 4.61 -2.40
CA VAL A 108 7.16 3.82 -3.17
C VAL A 108 7.01 4.34 -4.60
N ARG A 109 6.96 5.65 -4.78
CA ARG A 109 6.94 6.26 -6.12
C ARG A 109 8.24 6.02 -6.89
N LEU A 110 9.37 5.99 -6.20
CA LEU A 110 10.63 5.61 -6.82
C LEU A 110 10.59 4.15 -7.27
N ALA A 111 10.09 3.22 -6.44
CA ALA A 111 9.88 1.83 -6.82
C ALA A 111 8.99 1.70 -8.07
N PHE A 112 7.88 2.44 -8.12
CA PHE A 112 7.02 2.47 -9.30
C PHE A 112 7.77 2.86 -10.57
N ARG A 113 8.54 3.96 -10.54
CA ARG A 113 9.30 4.45 -11.69
C ARG A 113 10.36 3.45 -12.13
N GLU A 114 11.09 2.89 -11.17
CA GLU A 114 12.16 1.93 -11.47
C GLU A 114 11.61 0.61 -12.02
N VAL A 115 10.46 0.12 -11.54
CA VAL A 115 9.78 -1.05 -12.11
C VAL A 115 9.40 -0.81 -13.57
N ILE A 116 8.71 0.31 -13.86
CA ILE A 116 8.28 0.60 -15.24
C ILE A 116 9.49 0.78 -16.16
N ARG A 117 10.53 1.48 -15.71
CA ARG A 117 11.77 1.66 -16.45
C ARG A 117 12.49 0.34 -16.68
N GLY A 118 12.61 -0.47 -15.65
CA GLY A 118 13.26 -1.79 -15.70
C GLY A 118 12.57 -2.71 -16.69
N LEU A 119 11.27 -2.91 -16.57
CA LEU A 119 10.47 -3.75 -17.47
C LEU A 119 10.53 -3.28 -18.93
N ARG A 120 10.48 -1.96 -19.16
CA ARG A 120 10.64 -1.42 -20.51
C ARG A 120 12.00 -1.77 -21.10
N LYS A 121 13.07 -1.61 -20.33
CA LYS A 121 14.45 -1.90 -20.77
C LYS A 121 14.69 -3.40 -20.94
N GLU A 122 14.14 -4.22 -20.07
CA GLU A 122 14.21 -5.68 -20.18
C GLU A 122 13.62 -6.18 -21.49
N GLN A 123 12.54 -5.56 -21.95
CA GLN A 123 11.94 -5.84 -23.27
C GLN A 123 12.66 -5.14 -24.43
N GLY A 124 13.78 -4.45 -24.17
CA GLY A 124 14.55 -3.72 -25.19
C GLY A 124 13.82 -2.54 -25.82
N LEU A 125 12.79 -1.99 -25.14
CA LEU A 125 11.94 -0.94 -25.70
C LEU A 125 12.49 0.46 -25.42
N SER A 126 12.49 1.33 -26.44
CA SER A 126 12.60 2.77 -26.24
C SER A 126 11.30 3.34 -25.65
N LEU A 127 11.34 4.58 -25.14
CA LEU A 127 10.12 5.28 -24.68
C LEU A 127 9.07 5.39 -25.80
N ASP A 128 9.51 5.72 -27.01
CA ASP A 128 8.62 5.83 -28.17
C ASP A 128 8.00 4.49 -28.55
N GLN A 129 8.77 3.41 -28.47
CA GLN A 129 8.25 2.06 -28.76
C GLN A 129 7.22 1.63 -27.72
N LEU A 130 7.48 1.85 -26.42
CA LEU A 130 6.50 1.57 -25.39
C LEU A 130 5.24 2.44 -25.56
N ALA A 131 5.42 3.75 -25.81
CA ALA A 131 4.32 4.68 -26.00
C ALA A 131 3.36 4.22 -27.11
N ARG A 132 3.91 3.80 -28.27
CA ARG A 132 3.11 3.28 -29.38
C ARG A 132 2.37 1.99 -29.03
N ARG A 133 3.03 1.07 -28.28
CA ARG A 133 2.43 -0.21 -27.91
C ARG A 133 1.26 -0.07 -26.93
N ILE A 134 1.33 0.91 -26.03
CA ILE A 134 0.27 1.16 -25.06
C ILE A 134 -0.66 2.32 -25.45
N ASP A 135 -0.53 2.84 -26.67
CA ASP A 135 -1.31 3.98 -27.16
C ASP A 135 -1.26 5.18 -26.18
N ALA A 136 -0.05 5.61 -25.83
CA ALA A 136 0.24 6.73 -24.94
C ALA A 136 1.15 7.74 -25.61
N ARG A 137 1.29 8.94 -25.00
CA ARG A 137 2.26 9.94 -25.46
C ARG A 137 3.63 9.68 -24.84
N THR A 138 4.68 9.79 -25.67
CA THR A 138 6.07 9.60 -25.23
C THR A 138 6.44 10.56 -24.09
N GLU A 139 5.97 11.82 -24.16
CA GLU A 139 6.24 12.82 -23.13
C GLU A 139 5.64 12.43 -21.76
N GLU A 140 4.48 11.77 -21.75
CA GLU A 140 3.87 11.29 -20.50
C GLU A 140 4.70 10.16 -19.87
N LEU A 141 5.18 9.21 -20.68
CA LEU A 141 6.08 8.16 -20.22
C LEU A 141 7.43 8.70 -19.76
N ALA A 142 7.98 9.70 -20.47
CA ALA A 142 9.21 10.36 -20.07
C ALA A 142 9.06 11.05 -18.71
N LYS A 143 7.95 11.76 -18.46
CA LYS A 143 7.63 12.35 -17.16
C LYS A 143 7.46 11.27 -16.09
N LEU A 144 6.76 10.18 -16.39
CA LEU A 144 6.56 9.08 -15.46
C LEU A 144 7.89 8.47 -14.98
N GLU A 145 8.87 8.32 -15.86
CA GLU A 145 10.18 7.75 -15.51
C GLU A 145 11.17 8.75 -14.87
N ARG A 146 11.00 10.07 -15.08
CA ARG A 146 12.00 11.07 -14.68
C ARG A 146 11.51 12.05 -13.61
N ASP A 147 10.23 12.37 -13.59
CA ASP A 147 9.66 13.40 -12.73
C ASP A 147 9.06 12.77 -11.47
N SER A 148 9.67 13.03 -10.31
CA SER A 148 9.19 12.52 -9.02
C SER A 148 7.84 13.09 -8.59
N THR A 149 7.42 14.21 -9.18
CA THR A 149 6.16 14.87 -8.87
C THR A 149 5.03 14.46 -9.79
N TYR A 150 5.34 13.84 -10.94
CA TYR A 150 4.35 13.39 -11.90
C TYR A 150 3.43 12.32 -11.32
N ARG A 151 2.13 12.47 -11.56
CA ARG A 151 1.11 11.50 -11.15
C ARG A 151 0.46 10.91 -12.40
N PRO A 152 0.65 9.59 -12.65
CA PRO A 152 0.02 8.95 -13.80
C PRO A 152 -1.50 8.96 -13.67
N THR A 153 -2.18 9.13 -14.79
CA THR A 153 -3.64 9.05 -14.85
C THR A 153 -4.12 7.60 -14.64
N PRO A 154 -5.36 7.37 -14.17
CA PRO A 154 -5.92 6.01 -14.07
C PRO A 154 -5.87 5.25 -15.40
N LEU A 155 -6.04 5.93 -16.53
CA LEU A 155 -5.93 5.34 -17.87
C LEU A 155 -4.49 4.89 -18.15
N MET A 156 -3.47 5.68 -17.79
CA MET A 156 -2.06 5.31 -17.94
C MET A 156 -1.75 4.06 -17.09
N LEU A 157 -2.19 4.04 -15.83
CA LEU A 157 -2.03 2.88 -14.96
C LEU A 157 -2.69 1.62 -15.51
N TYR A 158 -3.89 1.75 -16.08
CA TYR A 158 -4.57 0.65 -16.75
C TYR A 158 -3.79 0.13 -17.96
N LYS A 159 -3.31 1.02 -18.84
CA LYS A 159 -2.52 0.63 -20.02
C LYS A 159 -1.21 -0.08 -19.64
N LEU A 160 -0.49 0.44 -18.64
CA LEU A 160 0.73 -0.19 -18.11
C LEU A 160 0.43 -1.53 -17.45
N SER A 161 -0.65 -1.63 -16.69
CA SER A 161 -1.11 -2.87 -16.05
C SER A 161 -1.35 -3.98 -17.09
N ARG A 162 -2.06 -3.64 -18.16
CA ARG A 162 -2.35 -4.59 -19.24
C ARG A 162 -1.10 -5.02 -20.00
N PHE A 163 -0.19 -4.09 -20.25
CA PHE A 163 1.01 -4.34 -21.04
C PHE A 163 2.07 -5.16 -20.26
N PHE A 164 2.28 -4.85 -18.98
CA PHE A 164 3.27 -5.54 -18.14
C PHE A 164 2.69 -6.68 -17.30
N GLU A 165 1.38 -6.94 -17.42
CA GLU A 165 0.68 -8.00 -16.67
C GLU A 165 0.85 -7.86 -15.14
N ILE A 166 0.82 -6.61 -14.65
CA ILE A 166 0.83 -6.30 -13.22
C ILE A 166 -0.56 -5.81 -12.85
N PRO A 167 -1.15 -6.28 -11.74
CA PRO A 167 -2.47 -5.83 -11.32
C PRO A 167 -2.54 -4.31 -11.18
N GLN A 168 -3.60 -3.70 -11.74
CA GLN A 168 -3.76 -2.24 -11.73
C GLN A 168 -3.76 -1.65 -10.32
N ARG A 169 -4.31 -2.38 -9.34
CA ARG A 169 -4.31 -1.98 -7.93
C ARG A 169 -2.89 -1.82 -7.39
N MET A 170 -1.98 -2.76 -7.71
CA MET A 170 -0.59 -2.71 -7.27
C MET A 170 0.15 -1.52 -7.86
N LEU A 171 -0.02 -1.28 -9.16
CA LEU A 171 0.55 -0.09 -9.80
C LEU A 171 -0.04 1.21 -9.23
N ALA A 172 -1.34 1.23 -8.91
CA ALA A 172 -1.99 2.40 -8.32
C ALA A 172 -1.50 2.69 -6.89
N LEU A 173 -1.24 1.65 -6.09
CA LEU A 173 -0.63 1.76 -4.77
C LEU A 173 0.80 2.31 -4.89
N LEU A 174 1.64 1.71 -5.74
CA LEU A 174 3.03 2.16 -5.96
C LEU A 174 3.10 3.58 -6.52
N ALA A 175 2.19 3.96 -7.41
CA ALA A 175 2.12 5.32 -7.95
C ALA A 175 1.58 6.36 -6.94
N GLY A 176 1.10 5.92 -5.77
CA GLY A 176 0.44 6.78 -4.80
C GLY A 176 -0.93 7.32 -5.28
N ALA A 177 -1.55 6.65 -6.27
CA ALA A 177 -2.84 7.04 -6.80
C ALA A 177 -4.02 6.60 -5.91
N ILE A 178 -3.81 5.60 -5.08
CA ILE A 178 -4.73 5.12 -4.04
C ILE A 178 -3.99 4.99 -2.72
N LYS A 179 -4.71 5.17 -1.61
CA LYS A 179 -4.18 5.03 -0.25
C LYS A 179 -4.36 3.60 0.26
N GLY A 180 -3.74 3.29 1.39
CA GLY A 180 -3.85 1.98 2.03
C GLY A 180 -2.78 1.00 1.57
N MET A 181 -1.53 1.48 1.51
CA MET A 181 -0.36 0.66 1.21
C MET A 181 -0.22 -0.48 2.22
N PRO A 182 -0.27 -1.76 1.80
CA PRO A 182 0.02 -2.87 2.69
C PRO A 182 1.47 -2.81 3.20
N PRO A 183 1.74 -3.12 4.49
CA PRO A 183 3.10 -3.12 5.03
C PRO A 183 4.07 -4.01 4.24
N ALA A 184 3.62 -5.18 3.79
CA ALA A 184 4.41 -6.09 2.97
C ALA A 184 4.84 -5.45 1.65
N LEU A 185 3.92 -4.75 0.95
CA LEU A 185 4.23 -4.06 -0.30
C LEU A 185 5.25 -2.93 -0.07
N TYR A 186 5.09 -2.17 1.03
CA TYR A 186 6.06 -1.13 1.37
C TYR A 186 7.45 -1.70 1.64
N GLN A 187 7.55 -2.80 2.41
CA GLN A 187 8.84 -3.45 2.71
C GLN A 187 9.52 -3.95 1.44
N GLN A 188 8.78 -4.60 0.55
CA GLN A 188 9.30 -5.08 -0.73
C GLN A 188 9.73 -3.93 -1.65
N ALA A 189 8.92 -2.87 -1.76
CA ALA A 189 9.27 -1.67 -2.52
C ALA A 189 10.54 -0.98 -1.97
N SER A 190 10.68 -0.88 -0.65
CA SER A 190 11.84 -0.30 0.01
C SER A 190 13.11 -1.13 -0.23
N SER A 191 13.00 -2.46 -0.10
CA SER A 191 14.11 -3.39 -0.37
C SER A 191 14.54 -3.31 -1.84
N PHE A 192 13.59 -3.28 -2.76
CA PHE A 192 13.82 -3.14 -4.18
C PHE A 192 14.56 -1.83 -4.51
N VAL A 193 14.10 -0.70 -3.99
CA VAL A 193 14.75 0.61 -4.22
C VAL A 193 16.15 0.66 -3.60
N ALA A 194 16.35 0.10 -2.41
CA ALA A 194 17.64 0.13 -1.73
C ALA A 194 18.73 -0.67 -2.47
N GLN A 195 18.32 -1.70 -3.23
CA GLN A 195 19.23 -2.56 -3.99
C GLN A 195 19.32 -2.18 -5.47
N SER A 196 18.42 -1.32 -5.97
CA SER A 196 18.44 -0.86 -7.35
C SER A 196 19.40 0.30 -7.55
N GLU A 197 20.40 0.13 -8.39
CA GLU A 197 21.30 1.19 -8.85
C GLU A 197 20.75 1.88 -10.11
N SER A 198 19.54 2.47 -10.02
CA SER A 198 18.86 3.23 -11.10
C SER A 198 18.55 2.51 -12.42
N PHE A 199 18.71 1.19 -12.51
CA PHE A 199 18.47 0.39 -13.74
C PHE A 199 19.00 1.02 -15.02
N SER A 200 20.14 1.74 -14.92
CA SER A 200 20.71 2.44 -16.07
C SER A 200 21.27 1.47 -17.12
N LYS A 201 21.85 0.35 -16.69
CA LYS A 201 22.51 -0.67 -17.55
C LYS A 201 21.84 -2.03 -17.53
N LEU A 202 20.87 -2.28 -16.66
CA LEU A 202 20.16 -3.57 -16.50
C LEU A 202 21.10 -4.77 -16.38
N THR A 203 21.92 -4.76 -15.34
CA THR A 203 22.81 -5.89 -15.00
C THR A 203 22.01 -7.17 -14.71
N ASN A 204 22.66 -8.32 -14.70
CA ASN A 204 21.98 -9.60 -14.38
C ASN A 204 21.40 -9.60 -12.95
N GLU A 205 22.06 -8.91 -12.02
CA GLU A 205 21.59 -8.75 -10.62
C GLU A 205 20.35 -7.84 -10.56
N GLU A 206 20.37 -6.71 -11.28
CA GLU A 206 19.20 -5.83 -11.38
C GLU A 206 18.01 -6.53 -12.05
N LYS A 207 18.23 -7.36 -13.08
CA LYS A 207 17.15 -8.16 -13.69
C LYS A 207 16.53 -9.13 -12.69
N LYS A 208 17.36 -9.88 -11.94
CA LYS A 208 16.87 -10.79 -10.92
C LYS A 208 16.06 -10.09 -9.85
N LEU A 209 16.55 -8.95 -9.37
CA LEU A 209 15.84 -8.11 -8.39
C LEU A 209 14.50 -7.60 -8.93
N LEU A 210 14.48 -7.16 -10.19
CA LEU A 210 13.26 -6.73 -10.88
C LEU A 210 12.26 -7.87 -11.00
N ASP A 211 12.70 -9.05 -11.45
CA ASP A 211 11.86 -10.25 -11.60
C ASP A 211 11.24 -10.68 -10.28
N GLU A 212 12.02 -10.70 -9.20
CA GLU A 212 11.55 -11.05 -7.86
C GLU A 212 10.46 -10.07 -7.37
N PHE A 213 10.69 -8.77 -7.56
CA PHE A 213 9.71 -7.76 -7.16
C PHE A 213 8.44 -7.79 -8.04
N VAL A 214 8.59 -7.95 -9.35
CA VAL A 214 7.45 -8.09 -10.27
C VAL A 214 6.65 -9.35 -9.97
N LYS A 215 7.31 -10.46 -9.65
CA LYS A 215 6.64 -11.69 -9.20
C LYS A 215 5.82 -11.45 -7.94
N PHE A 216 6.36 -10.76 -6.96
CA PHE A 216 5.62 -10.36 -5.76
C PHE A 216 4.39 -9.52 -6.12
N LEU A 217 4.54 -8.50 -6.99
CA LEU A 217 3.42 -7.65 -7.42
C LEU A 217 2.30 -8.44 -8.13
N ARG A 218 2.63 -9.55 -8.78
CA ARG A 218 1.65 -10.41 -9.47
C ARG A 218 0.95 -11.40 -8.54
N THR A 219 1.59 -11.83 -7.45
CA THR A 219 1.07 -12.88 -6.55
C THR A 219 0.12 -12.35 -5.47
N GLU A 220 0.25 -11.12 -5.03
CA GLU A 220 -0.58 -10.51 -3.96
C GLU A 220 -2.09 -10.43 -4.29
N VAL A 221 -2.50 -10.66 -5.54
CA VAL A 221 -3.92 -10.60 -5.97
C VAL A 221 -4.69 -11.91 -5.70
N GLN A 222 -4.02 -12.98 -5.30
CA GLN A 222 -4.68 -14.28 -5.09
C GLN A 222 -5.20 -14.51 -3.66
N GLN A 223 -5.11 -13.51 -2.77
CA GLN A 223 -5.50 -13.64 -1.36
C GLN A 223 -6.72 -12.78 -0.94
N GLU A 224 -7.55 -12.31 -1.88
CA GLU A 224 -8.87 -11.71 -1.57
C GLU A 224 -10.01 -12.60 -2.03
#